data_8edbf4781ac88d0d53a27ca6994dcb4d
#
_entry.id   8edbf4781ac88d0d53a27ca6994dcb4d
#
_cell.length_a   1.000
_cell.length_b   1.000
_cell.length_c   1.000
_cell.angle_alpha   90.00
_cell.angle_beta   90.00
_cell.angle_gamma   90.00
#
_symmetry.space_group_name_H-M   'P 1'
#
loop_
_entity.id
_entity.type
_entity.pdbx_description
1 polymer ?
#
loop_
_entity_poly.entity_id
_entity_poly.type
_entity_poly.pdbx_seq_one_letter_code
_entity_poly.pdbx_strand_id
1 'polypeptide(L)'
;MRKIVLLLALALLLPAWPAFAQGQFRVLVLAVPNRYHHDYTVVAKPRVEKMARQHGFDLDWSWNTAPFDGDLSAYAAIMLLNTPGDALAQGQRGALEAYVRAGGGVVAVHRALIFNPPGDWPWFERMIGRAFRIHPMVQTATVRIEDASFPATFGLPARWIWSDEWYEFGPPLVDGLRTVLSVDESSYDPTRIWPGQVARGMGREHPVAWYHAYDGGRVFVTALGHPPAAYDDAAYLQHLYGGLWWAATGRGISATSD
;
A
#
# COMPACT_ATOMS: atom_id res chain seq x y z
N MET A 1 -42.66 45.57 -52.00
CA MET A 1 -42.29 44.11 -51.93
C MET A 1 -41.04 44.00 -51.13
N ARG A 2 -41.14 43.61 -49.85
CA ARG A 2 -39.96 43.39 -48.93
C ARG A 2 -39.54 41.93 -49.03
N LYS A 3 -38.31 41.67 -49.45
CA LYS A 3 -37.69 40.32 -49.46
C LYS A 3 -37.19 39.98 -48.05
N ILE A 4 -37.79 38.98 -47.44
CA ILE A 4 -37.34 38.40 -46.20
C ILE A 4 -36.20 37.40 -46.54
N VAL A 5 -34.97 37.65 -46.06
CA VAL A 5 -33.85 36.73 -46.17
C VAL A 5 -33.83 35.87 -44.89
N LEU A 6 -34.17 34.62 -45.03
CA LEU A 6 -34.05 33.60 -43.92
C LEU A 6 -32.62 33.14 -43.83
N LEU A 7 -31.92 33.54 -42.77
CA LEU A 7 -30.59 32.98 -42.40
C LEU A 7 -30.81 31.67 -41.65
N LEU A 8 -30.54 30.55 -42.30
CA LEU A 8 -30.42 29.25 -41.61
C LEU A 8 -29.08 29.21 -40.85
N ALA A 9 -29.15 29.23 -39.54
CA ALA A 9 -28.01 28.93 -38.67
C ALA A 9 -27.78 27.42 -38.64
N LEU A 10 -26.75 26.95 -39.31
CA LEU A 10 -26.30 25.57 -39.27
C LEU A 10 -25.54 25.35 -37.93
N ALA A 11 -26.19 24.75 -36.92
CA ALA A 11 -25.55 24.35 -35.69
C ALA A 11 -24.65 23.13 -35.97
N LEU A 12 -23.35 23.35 -36.00
CA LEU A 12 -22.34 22.29 -36.03
C LEU A 12 -22.40 21.53 -34.69
N LEU A 13 -23.05 20.36 -34.67
CA LEU A 13 -22.96 19.38 -33.63
C LEU A 13 -21.55 18.78 -33.66
N LEU A 14 -20.61 19.35 -32.90
CA LEU A 14 -19.33 18.70 -32.63
C LEU A 14 -19.61 17.44 -31.81
N PRO A 15 -19.06 16.27 -32.21
CA PRO A 15 -19.19 15.08 -31.39
C PRO A 15 -18.53 15.36 -30.03
N ALA A 16 -19.32 15.29 -28.95
CA ALA A 16 -18.77 15.28 -27.61
C ALA A 16 -17.92 14.02 -27.46
N TRP A 17 -16.63 14.18 -27.47
CA TRP A 17 -15.74 13.10 -27.09
C TRP A 17 -16.10 12.73 -25.67
N PRO A 18 -16.19 11.41 -25.35
CA PRO A 18 -16.43 10.99 -23.98
C PRO A 18 -15.31 11.57 -23.13
N ALA A 19 -15.65 12.48 -22.21
CA ALA A 19 -14.72 12.85 -21.16
C ALA A 19 -14.37 11.54 -20.45
N PHE A 20 -13.11 11.12 -20.50
CA PHE A 20 -12.66 10.01 -19.68
C PHE A 20 -13.07 10.33 -18.25
N ALA A 21 -13.92 9.50 -17.67
CA ALA A 21 -14.34 9.69 -16.29
C ALA A 21 -13.07 9.73 -15.44
N GLN A 22 -12.86 10.84 -14.74
CA GLN A 22 -11.75 10.98 -13.79
C GLN A 22 -11.89 9.86 -12.76
N GLY A 23 -10.81 9.16 -12.44
CA GLY A 23 -10.81 8.09 -11.45
C GLY A 23 -11.31 8.58 -10.09
N GLN A 24 -11.77 7.66 -9.25
CA GLN A 24 -12.29 7.99 -7.91
C GLN A 24 -11.27 8.75 -7.06
N PHE A 25 -9.99 8.44 -7.23
CA PHE A 25 -8.82 9.09 -6.61
C PHE A 25 -7.57 8.77 -7.43
N ARG A 26 -6.48 9.44 -7.15
CA ARG A 26 -5.19 9.23 -7.81
C ARG A 26 -4.15 8.66 -6.84
N VAL A 27 -3.37 7.70 -7.29
CA VAL A 27 -2.35 6.99 -6.50
C VAL A 27 -0.99 7.10 -7.17
N LEU A 28 0.04 7.40 -6.39
CA LEU A 28 1.42 7.20 -6.80
C LEU A 28 1.92 5.86 -6.27
N VAL A 29 2.40 4.98 -7.13
CA VAL A 29 3.14 3.78 -6.74
C VAL A 29 4.63 4.05 -6.94
N LEU A 30 5.37 4.05 -5.84
CA LEU A 30 6.82 4.11 -5.83
C LEU A 30 7.38 2.70 -5.70
N ALA A 31 8.04 2.20 -6.75
CA ALA A 31 8.57 0.84 -6.83
C ALA A 31 10.03 0.86 -7.29
N VAL A 32 10.91 1.43 -6.44
CA VAL A 32 12.34 1.54 -6.75
C VAL A 32 13.00 0.15 -6.70
N PRO A 33 13.56 -0.33 -7.82
CA PRO A 33 14.25 -1.62 -7.85
C PRO A 33 15.40 -1.67 -6.84
N ASN A 34 15.52 -2.77 -6.14
CA ASN A 34 16.61 -3.01 -5.20
C ASN A 34 17.12 -4.46 -5.34
N ARG A 35 18.30 -4.76 -4.74
CA ARG A 35 18.96 -6.05 -4.92
C ARG A 35 18.15 -7.27 -4.51
N TYR A 36 17.13 -7.09 -3.66
CA TYR A 36 16.30 -8.18 -3.15
C TYR A 36 14.97 -8.33 -3.89
N HIS A 37 14.50 -7.25 -4.52
CA HIS A 37 13.15 -7.14 -5.07
C HIS A 37 13.16 -6.47 -6.44
N HIS A 38 14.03 -6.86 -7.32
CA HIS A 38 14.12 -6.25 -8.64
C HIS A 38 13.15 -6.93 -9.64
N ASP A 39 13.03 -8.24 -9.63
CA ASP A 39 12.19 -8.97 -10.60
C ASP A 39 10.69 -8.80 -10.33
N TYR A 40 10.34 -8.63 -9.10
CA TYR A 40 8.99 -8.61 -8.63
C TYR A 40 8.28 -7.25 -8.85
N THR A 41 8.97 -6.14 -8.87
CA THR A 41 8.38 -4.87 -9.27
C THR A 41 7.86 -4.92 -10.71
N VAL A 42 8.53 -5.64 -11.61
CA VAL A 42 8.09 -5.83 -13.00
C VAL A 42 6.82 -6.68 -13.06
N VAL A 43 6.73 -7.72 -12.24
CA VAL A 43 5.54 -8.59 -12.17
C VAL A 43 4.36 -7.85 -11.53
N ALA A 44 4.58 -7.07 -10.49
CA ALA A 44 3.53 -6.35 -9.76
C ALA A 44 2.84 -5.29 -10.62
N LYS A 45 3.60 -4.55 -11.45
CA LYS A 45 3.08 -3.40 -12.21
C LYS A 45 1.81 -3.72 -13.01
N PRO A 46 1.80 -4.68 -13.95
CA PRO A 46 0.60 -4.95 -14.75
C PRO A 46 -0.61 -5.42 -13.93
N ARG A 47 -0.39 -6.04 -12.76
CA ARG A 47 -1.44 -6.50 -11.84
C ARG A 47 -2.05 -5.33 -11.06
N VAL A 48 -1.21 -4.44 -10.55
CA VAL A 48 -1.66 -3.22 -9.86
C VAL A 48 -2.34 -2.26 -10.86
N GLU A 49 -1.84 -2.14 -12.09
CA GLU A 49 -2.53 -1.39 -13.15
C GLU A 49 -3.89 -2.01 -13.51
N LYS A 50 -3.98 -3.34 -13.56
CA LYS A 50 -5.26 -4.03 -13.74
C LYS A 50 -6.21 -3.74 -12.58
N MET A 51 -5.73 -3.80 -11.34
CA MET A 51 -6.49 -3.44 -10.13
C MET A 51 -7.00 -2.00 -10.22
N ALA A 52 -6.18 -1.04 -10.65
CA ALA A 52 -6.59 0.35 -10.84
C ALA A 52 -7.75 0.48 -11.85
N ARG A 53 -7.66 -0.21 -12.98
CA ARG A 53 -8.75 -0.23 -13.97
C ARG A 53 -10.02 -0.89 -13.43
N GLN A 54 -9.90 -1.99 -12.69
CA GLN A 54 -11.04 -2.72 -12.12
C GLN A 54 -11.80 -1.89 -11.09
N HIS A 55 -11.09 -1.09 -10.33
CA HIS A 55 -11.64 -0.29 -9.23
C HIS A 55 -11.77 1.20 -9.56
N GLY A 56 -11.50 1.61 -10.80
CA GLY A 56 -11.73 2.97 -11.31
C GLY A 56 -10.93 4.04 -10.57
N PHE A 57 -9.64 3.85 -10.32
CA PHE A 57 -8.76 4.89 -9.80
C PHE A 57 -7.59 5.16 -10.76
N ASP A 58 -7.08 6.40 -10.73
CA ASP A 58 -5.93 6.81 -11.52
C ASP A 58 -4.62 6.38 -10.85
N LEU A 59 -3.66 5.90 -11.62
CA LEU A 59 -2.41 5.36 -11.10
C LEU A 59 -1.21 5.90 -11.89
N ASP A 60 -0.27 6.52 -11.16
CA ASP A 60 1.07 6.83 -11.64
C ASP A 60 2.07 5.83 -11.06
N TRP A 61 2.92 5.27 -11.91
CA TRP A 61 3.95 4.33 -11.49
C TRP A 61 5.34 4.93 -11.68
N SER A 62 6.15 4.95 -10.62
CA SER A 62 7.53 5.41 -10.69
C SER A 62 8.52 4.34 -10.24
N TRP A 63 9.59 4.22 -11.02
CA TRP A 63 10.76 3.37 -10.73
C TRP A 63 11.87 4.11 -9.99
N ASN A 64 11.69 5.39 -9.71
CA ASN A 64 12.64 6.22 -9.01
C ASN A 64 11.91 7.26 -8.15
N THR A 65 12.67 7.97 -7.34
CA THR A 65 12.14 8.93 -6.34
C THR A 65 11.84 10.33 -6.90
N ALA A 66 12.02 10.58 -8.20
CA ALA A 66 11.82 11.90 -8.82
C ALA A 66 10.43 12.53 -8.56
N PRO A 67 9.31 11.79 -8.43
CA PRO A 67 8.04 12.41 -8.06
C PRO A 67 8.07 13.16 -6.73
N PHE A 68 8.97 12.82 -5.81
CA PHE A 68 9.13 13.49 -4.53
C PHE A 68 9.89 14.83 -4.61
N ASP A 69 10.41 15.18 -5.77
CA ASP A 69 10.97 16.52 -6.04
C ASP A 69 9.89 17.51 -6.50
N GLY A 70 8.65 17.03 -6.73
CA GLY A 70 7.50 17.79 -7.20
C GLY A 70 6.36 17.89 -6.18
N ASP A 71 5.19 18.30 -6.67
CA ASP A 71 3.97 18.42 -5.87
C ASP A 71 3.27 17.04 -5.75
N LEU A 72 3.11 16.57 -4.52
CA LEU A 72 2.43 15.33 -4.19
C LEU A 72 0.93 15.51 -3.88
N SER A 73 0.42 16.73 -3.84
CA SER A 73 -0.95 17.05 -3.39
C SER A 73 -2.05 16.45 -4.28
N ALA A 74 -1.72 16.12 -5.53
CA ALA A 74 -2.64 15.46 -6.46
C ALA A 74 -2.94 13.99 -6.10
N TYR A 75 -2.13 13.37 -5.25
CA TYR A 75 -2.29 11.97 -4.87
C TYR A 75 -3.08 11.84 -3.56
N ALA A 76 -4.13 11.04 -3.58
CA ALA A 76 -4.89 10.68 -2.38
C ALA A 76 -4.15 9.64 -1.55
N ALA A 77 -3.33 8.79 -2.20
CA ALA A 77 -2.45 7.85 -1.53
C ALA A 77 -1.12 7.67 -2.28
N ILE A 78 -0.05 7.38 -1.52
CA ILE A 78 1.25 6.95 -2.02
C ILE A 78 1.48 5.51 -1.55
N MET A 79 1.72 4.59 -2.49
CA MET A 79 2.09 3.23 -2.19
C MET A 79 3.61 3.06 -2.32
N LEU A 80 4.27 2.80 -1.20
CA LEU A 80 5.68 2.41 -1.15
C LEU A 80 5.76 0.89 -1.38
N LEU A 81 5.83 0.49 -2.64
CA LEU A 81 5.83 -0.91 -3.02
C LEU A 81 7.27 -1.44 -2.96
N ASN A 82 7.60 -2.13 -1.88
CA ASN A 82 8.95 -2.65 -1.63
C ASN A 82 10.07 -1.60 -1.69
N THR A 83 9.70 -0.35 -1.56
CA THR A 83 10.61 0.78 -1.55
C THR A 83 10.77 1.28 -0.14
N PRO A 84 11.92 1.04 0.51
CA PRO A 84 12.16 1.53 1.87
C PRO A 84 12.39 3.04 1.89
N GLY A 85 12.19 3.66 3.05
CA GLY A 85 12.37 5.10 3.24
C GLY A 85 13.78 5.61 2.97
N ASP A 86 14.79 4.74 3.13
CA ASP A 86 16.19 5.07 2.83
C ASP A 86 16.48 5.24 1.32
N ALA A 87 15.53 4.90 0.44
CA ALA A 87 15.58 5.26 -0.97
C ALA A 87 15.39 6.76 -1.22
N LEU A 88 14.72 7.48 -0.29
CA LEU A 88 14.43 8.91 -0.42
C LEU A 88 15.63 9.77 0.04
N ALA A 89 16.03 10.72 -0.81
CA ALA A 89 16.99 11.76 -0.42
C ALA A 89 16.40 12.67 0.66
N GLN A 90 17.27 13.41 1.38
CA GLN A 90 16.85 14.24 2.52
C GLN A 90 15.72 15.23 2.19
N GLY A 91 15.77 15.91 1.04
CA GLY A 91 14.70 16.83 0.62
C GLY A 91 13.39 16.09 0.31
N GLN A 92 13.48 14.90 -0.28
CA GLN A 92 12.34 14.06 -0.61
C GLN A 92 11.69 13.46 0.64
N ARG A 93 12.45 13.21 1.70
CA ARG A 93 11.91 12.83 3.03
C ARG A 93 10.99 13.93 3.57
N GLY A 94 11.42 15.21 3.49
CA GLY A 94 10.60 16.36 3.86
C GLY A 94 9.32 16.49 3.04
N ALA A 95 9.36 16.16 1.75
CA ALA A 95 8.17 16.15 0.89
C ALA A 95 7.15 15.08 1.33
N LEU A 96 7.60 13.86 1.67
CA LEU A 96 6.73 12.82 2.22
C LEU A 96 6.12 13.25 3.56
N GLU A 97 6.92 13.84 4.46
CA GLU A 97 6.41 14.35 5.74
C GLU A 97 5.33 15.41 5.55
N ALA A 98 5.58 16.39 4.66
CA ALA A 98 4.61 17.45 4.35
C ALA A 98 3.32 16.89 3.74
N TYR A 99 3.45 15.90 2.83
CA TYR A 99 2.31 15.21 2.23
C TYR A 99 1.43 14.50 3.28
N VAL A 100 2.06 13.76 4.20
CA VAL A 100 1.33 13.05 5.28
C VAL A 100 0.67 14.07 6.23
N ARG A 101 1.37 15.14 6.63
CA ARG A 101 0.81 16.21 7.47
C ARG A 101 -0.39 16.91 6.83
N ALA A 102 -0.42 16.99 5.51
CA ALA A 102 -1.56 17.52 4.76
C ALA A 102 -2.75 16.56 4.66
N GLY A 103 -2.69 15.38 5.29
CA GLY A 103 -3.76 14.39 5.28
C GLY A 103 -3.61 13.28 4.25
N GLY A 104 -2.47 13.19 3.58
CA GLY A 104 -2.18 12.18 2.57
C GLY A 104 -2.18 10.75 3.13
N GLY A 105 -2.57 9.78 2.30
CA GLY A 105 -2.56 8.37 2.64
C GLY A 105 -1.26 7.69 2.25
N VAL A 106 -0.77 6.74 3.06
CA VAL A 106 0.40 5.92 2.75
C VAL A 106 0.04 4.45 2.85
N VAL A 107 0.49 3.67 1.87
CA VAL A 107 0.46 2.20 1.88
C VAL A 107 1.90 1.71 1.82
N ALA A 108 2.37 1.07 2.89
CA ALA A 108 3.71 0.51 2.95
C ALA A 108 3.65 -1.02 2.80
N VAL A 109 4.36 -1.55 1.79
CA VAL A 109 4.30 -2.96 1.41
C VAL A 109 5.66 -3.61 1.57
N HIS A 110 5.72 -4.66 2.36
CA HIS A 110 6.81 -5.60 2.55
C HIS A 110 8.16 -4.89 2.82
N ARG A 111 9.06 -4.82 1.85
CA ARG A 111 10.41 -4.21 2.02
C ARG A 111 10.35 -2.73 2.43
N ALA A 112 9.24 -2.04 2.20
CA ALA A 112 9.05 -0.67 2.67
C ALA A 112 9.10 -0.54 4.22
N LEU A 113 8.90 -1.64 4.94
CA LEU A 113 8.94 -1.69 6.39
C LEU A 113 10.35 -1.75 6.98
N ILE A 114 11.36 -1.97 6.14
CA ILE A 114 12.75 -2.08 6.57
C ILE A 114 13.48 -0.78 6.27
N PHE A 115 13.95 -0.11 7.29
CA PHE A 115 14.73 1.12 7.20
C PHE A 115 16.18 0.90 7.63
N ASN A 116 17.15 1.40 6.85
CA ASN A 116 18.57 1.24 7.15
C ASN A 116 19.34 2.57 6.98
N PRO A 117 20.19 2.96 7.97
CA PRO A 117 20.28 2.31 9.27
C PRO A 117 19.07 2.64 10.16
N PRO A 118 18.71 1.77 11.11
CA PRO A 118 17.67 2.06 12.08
C PRO A 118 17.97 3.36 12.85
N GLY A 119 16.95 4.19 13.07
CA GLY A 119 17.05 5.44 13.82
C GLY A 119 17.53 6.65 12.99
N ASP A 120 17.90 6.48 11.72
CA ASP A 120 18.30 7.61 10.84
C ASP A 120 17.12 8.52 10.46
N TRP A 121 15.92 7.96 10.43
CA TRP A 121 14.69 8.72 10.19
C TRP A 121 13.55 8.28 11.13
N PRO A 122 13.58 8.71 12.41
CA PRO A 122 12.60 8.28 13.41
C PRO A 122 11.15 8.61 13.06
N TRP A 123 10.93 9.66 12.26
CA TRP A 123 9.60 10.00 11.79
C TRP A 123 9.02 8.88 10.90
N PHE A 124 9.82 8.37 9.96
CA PHE A 124 9.40 7.28 9.06
C PHE A 124 9.16 5.97 9.82
N GLU A 125 10.05 5.62 10.75
CA GLU A 125 9.88 4.41 11.58
C GLU A 125 8.56 4.46 12.38
N ARG A 126 8.23 5.64 12.94
CA ARG A 126 6.94 5.85 13.60
C ARG A 126 5.78 5.85 12.62
N MET A 127 5.95 6.35 11.40
CA MET A 127 4.95 6.26 10.34
C MET A 127 4.66 4.79 9.99
N ILE A 128 5.67 3.94 9.87
CA ILE A 128 5.48 2.49 9.72
C ILE A 128 4.83 1.89 10.97
N GLY A 129 5.16 2.40 12.17
CA GLY A 129 4.54 2.05 13.44
C GLY A 129 5.23 0.93 14.21
N ARG A 130 6.11 0.15 13.58
CA ARG A 130 6.93 -0.88 14.22
C ARG A 130 8.31 -0.95 13.57
N ALA A 131 9.35 -1.18 14.37
CA ALA A 131 10.68 -1.42 13.86
C ALA A 131 10.85 -2.87 13.44
N PHE A 132 11.29 -3.10 12.20
CA PHE A 132 11.69 -4.41 11.72
C PHE A 132 12.93 -4.90 12.49
N ARG A 133 12.97 -6.21 12.80
CA ARG A 133 14.10 -6.85 13.48
C ARG A 133 14.81 -7.86 12.58
N ILE A 134 14.06 -8.85 12.13
CA ILE A 134 14.57 -9.96 11.33
C ILE A 134 13.37 -10.70 10.71
N HIS A 135 13.62 -11.68 9.86
CA HIS A 135 12.63 -12.65 9.41
C HIS A 135 13.28 -14.04 9.23
N PRO A 136 12.55 -15.13 9.44
CA PRO A 136 12.99 -16.47 9.05
C PRO A 136 12.99 -16.64 7.52
N MET A 137 13.46 -17.78 7.03
CA MET A 137 13.31 -18.14 5.61
C MET A 137 11.83 -18.18 5.24
N VAL A 138 11.51 -17.97 3.95
CA VAL A 138 10.15 -18.10 3.42
C VAL A 138 9.53 -19.43 3.84
N GLN A 139 8.34 -19.38 4.41
CA GLN A 139 7.56 -20.53 4.86
C GLN A 139 6.07 -20.32 4.66
N THR A 140 5.35 -21.42 4.48
CA THR A 140 3.90 -21.40 4.50
C THR A 140 3.40 -21.38 5.94
N ALA A 141 2.44 -20.50 6.23
CA ALA A 141 1.78 -20.40 7.52
C ALA A 141 0.29 -20.06 7.38
N THR A 142 -0.42 -20.08 8.49
CA THR A 142 -1.82 -19.63 8.56
C THR A 142 -1.86 -18.17 8.98
N VAL A 143 -2.49 -17.33 8.16
CA VAL A 143 -2.81 -15.94 8.49
C VAL A 143 -4.19 -15.88 9.15
N ARG A 144 -4.30 -15.13 10.24
CA ARG A 144 -5.54 -14.88 10.98
C ARG A 144 -6.03 -13.46 10.71
N ILE A 145 -7.35 -13.31 10.57
CA ILE A 145 -8.01 -12.02 10.47
C ILE A 145 -8.29 -11.51 11.88
N GLU A 146 -7.70 -10.36 12.24
CA GLU A 146 -7.88 -9.73 13.55
C GLU A 146 -8.97 -8.63 13.52
N ASP A 147 -9.16 -7.97 12.38
CA ASP A 147 -10.23 -6.99 12.16
C ASP A 147 -10.99 -7.31 10.87
N ALA A 148 -12.09 -8.06 10.99
CA ALA A 148 -12.93 -8.46 9.85
C ALA A 148 -13.76 -7.29 9.27
N SER A 149 -13.82 -6.15 9.94
CA SER A 149 -14.53 -4.95 9.49
C SER A 149 -13.67 -4.00 8.65
N PHE A 150 -12.36 -4.23 8.63
CA PHE A 150 -11.45 -3.37 7.90
C PHE A 150 -11.44 -3.72 6.39
N PRO A 151 -11.42 -2.73 5.47
CA PRO A 151 -11.51 -3.00 4.02
C PRO A 151 -10.50 -4.01 3.47
N ALA A 152 -9.28 -4.05 4.02
CA ALA A 152 -8.24 -4.97 3.58
C ALA A 152 -8.48 -6.45 3.93
N THR A 153 -9.50 -6.75 4.73
CA THR A 153 -9.87 -8.13 5.06
C THR A 153 -11.14 -8.60 4.35
N PHE A 154 -11.77 -7.72 3.60
CA PHE A 154 -13.02 -8.03 2.92
C PHE A 154 -12.80 -9.11 1.85
N GLY A 155 -13.59 -10.18 1.91
CA GLY A 155 -13.48 -11.29 0.98
C GLY A 155 -12.27 -12.21 1.18
N LEU A 156 -11.46 -12.00 2.21
CA LEU A 156 -10.41 -12.95 2.56
C LEU A 156 -11.01 -14.24 3.13
N PRO A 157 -10.41 -15.41 2.87
CA PRO A 157 -10.84 -16.67 3.49
C PRO A 157 -10.62 -16.59 5.00
N ALA A 158 -11.54 -17.14 5.80
CA ALA A 158 -11.46 -17.14 7.26
C ALA A 158 -10.16 -17.77 7.80
N ARG A 159 -9.58 -18.70 7.05
CA ARG A 159 -8.22 -19.24 7.24
C ARG A 159 -7.46 -19.06 5.95
N TRP A 160 -6.53 -18.14 5.94
CA TRP A 160 -5.73 -17.82 4.78
C TRP A 160 -4.37 -18.51 4.91
N ILE A 161 -4.14 -19.54 4.10
CA ILE A 161 -2.83 -20.21 4.01
C ILE A 161 -1.99 -19.40 3.04
N TRP A 162 -0.84 -18.93 3.51
CA TRP A 162 0.01 -18.03 2.75
C TRP A 162 1.49 -18.38 2.93
N SER A 163 2.32 -18.10 1.94
CA SER A 163 3.78 -18.29 1.98
C SER A 163 4.46 -16.95 1.83
N ASP A 164 5.24 -16.55 2.84
CA ASP A 164 5.95 -15.27 2.85
C ASP A 164 7.17 -15.31 3.76
N GLU A 165 7.87 -14.19 3.85
CA GLU A 165 8.83 -13.89 4.90
C GLU A 165 8.09 -13.33 6.12
N TRP A 166 8.07 -14.07 7.21
CA TRP A 166 7.36 -13.64 8.42
C TRP A 166 8.21 -12.67 9.23
N TYR A 167 8.04 -11.36 8.98
CA TYR A 167 8.84 -10.31 9.61
C TYR A 167 8.57 -10.22 11.10
N GLU A 168 9.63 -10.30 11.90
CA GLU A 168 9.61 -10.00 13.34
C GLU A 168 9.77 -8.50 13.57
N PHE A 169 8.93 -7.94 14.43
CA PHE A 169 8.91 -6.53 14.75
C PHE A 169 9.19 -6.26 16.22
N GLY A 170 9.64 -5.04 16.52
CA GLY A 170 9.62 -4.47 17.85
C GLY A 170 8.21 -4.16 18.35
N PRO A 171 8.10 -3.66 19.60
CA PRO A 171 6.84 -3.16 20.11
C PRO A 171 6.31 -2.01 19.23
N PRO A 172 5.02 -1.63 19.34
CA PRO A 172 4.49 -0.44 18.70
C PRO A 172 5.32 0.81 19.05
N LEU A 173 5.62 1.63 18.03
CA LEU A 173 6.35 2.90 18.18
C LEU A 173 5.39 4.10 18.32
N VAL A 174 4.10 3.85 18.14
CA VAL A 174 3.01 4.83 18.22
C VAL A 174 1.79 4.19 18.87
N ASP A 175 0.96 5.02 19.49
CA ASP A 175 -0.34 4.63 20.01
C ASP A 175 -1.38 4.50 18.89
N GLY A 176 -2.46 3.77 19.15
CA GLY A 176 -3.60 3.64 18.20
C GLY A 176 -3.35 2.73 17.00
N LEU A 177 -2.25 2.00 16.98
CA LEU A 177 -1.95 1.01 15.94
C LEU A 177 -2.94 -0.16 16.05
N ARG A 178 -3.66 -0.44 14.96
CA ARG A 178 -4.67 -1.49 14.90
C ARG A 178 -4.23 -2.62 13.98
N THR A 179 -4.04 -3.80 14.55
CA THR A 179 -3.69 -5.00 13.80
C THR A 179 -4.89 -5.47 12.96
N VAL A 180 -4.64 -5.73 11.69
CA VAL A 180 -5.61 -6.23 10.70
C VAL A 180 -5.45 -7.72 10.47
N LEU A 181 -4.20 -8.15 10.30
CA LEU A 181 -3.81 -9.55 10.11
C LEU A 181 -2.66 -9.91 11.04
N SER A 182 -2.67 -11.14 11.53
CA SER A 182 -1.53 -11.76 12.22
C SER A 182 -1.21 -13.13 11.64
N VAL A 183 0.02 -13.60 11.78
CA VAL A 183 0.39 -14.98 11.45
C VAL A 183 0.32 -15.86 12.68
N ASP A 184 -0.15 -17.08 12.50
CA ASP A 184 -0.13 -18.12 13.53
C ASP A 184 1.25 -18.77 13.58
N GLU A 185 2.10 -18.38 14.54
CA GLU A 185 3.44 -18.95 14.68
C GLU A 185 3.46 -20.45 14.94
N SER A 186 2.38 -21.04 15.46
CA SER A 186 2.31 -22.49 15.62
C SER A 186 2.24 -23.25 14.30
N SER A 187 2.01 -22.54 13.18
CA SER A 187 1.87 -23.11 11.85
C SER A 187 3.16 -23.12 11.03
N TYR A 188 4.25 -22.54 11.54
CA TYR A 188 5.56 -22.54 10.88
C TYR A 188 6.69 -22.57 11.93
N ASP A 189 7.95 -22.69 11.49
CA ASP A 189 9.13 -22.67 12.37
C ASP A 189 9.79 -21.26 12.36
N PRO A 190 9.56 -20.41 13.37
CA PRO A 190 10.12 -19.06 13.41
C PRO A 190 11.66 -19.06 13.55
N THR A 191 12.27 -20.18 13.95
CA THR A 191 13.73 -20.31 14.13
C THR A 191 14.46 -20.77 12.88
N ARG A 192 13.74 -21.14 11.81
CA ARG A 192 14.33 -21.57 10.54
C ARG A 192 14.90 -20.40 9.76
N ILE A 193 16.15 -20.06 10.05
CA ILE A 193 16.87 -18.90 9.52
C ILE A 193 18.26 -19.27 8.99
N TRP A 194 18.94 -18.36 8.33
CA TRP A 194 20.29 -18.55 7.78
C TRP A 194 21.34 -18.75 8.90
N PRO A 195 22.39 -19.55 8.64
CA PRO A 195 23.45 -19.77 9.62
C PRO A 195 24.04 -18.45 10.14
N GLY A 196 24.25 -18.37 11.46
CA GLY A 196 24.83 -17.21 12.12
C GLY A 196 23.82 -16.09 12.45
N GLN A 197 22.55 -16.25 12.10
CA GLN A 197 21.47 -15.36 12.49
C GLN A 197 20.54 -16.02 13.51
N VAL A 198 19.76 -15.21 14.23
CA VAL A 198 18.81 -15.69 15.24
C VAL A 198 17.47 -14.98 15.07
N ALA A 199 16.47 -15.75 14.70
CA ALA A 199 15.06 -15.36 14.78
C ALA A 199 14.42 -16.08 15.98
N ARG A 200 13.49 -15.46 16.67
CA ARG A 200 12.88 -15.97 17.91
C ARG A 200 11.36 -16.05 17.83
N GLY A 201 10.79 -15.50 16.77
CA GLY A 201 9.38 -15.28 16.67
C GLY A 201 8.87 -14.12 17.54
N MET A 202 7.58 -13.91 17.50
CA MET A 202 6.86 -12.91 18.31
C MET A 202 5.81 -13.56 19.21
N GLY A 203 5.62 -14.86 19.11
CA GLY A 203 4.62 -15.61 19.85
C GLY A 203 3.20 -15.38 19.33
N ARG A 204 2.24 -15.32 20.23
CA ARG A 204 0.81 -15.22 19.89
C ARG A 204 0.46 -13.92 19.16
N GLU A 205 1.14 -12.83 19.49
CA GLU A 205 0.90 -11.50 18.91
C GLU A 205 1.94 -11.21 17.81
N HIS A 206 1.72 -11.80 16.64
CA HIS A 206 2.57 -11.61 15.47
C HIS A 206 1.83 -10.88 14.34
N PRO A 207 1.72 -9.53 14.40
CA PRO A 207 1.05 -8.77 13.36
C PRO A 207 1.83 -8.82 12.04
N VAL A 208 1.09 -8.98 10.93
CA VAL A 208 1.63 -8.92 9.56
C VAL A 208 0.96 -7.84 8.71
N ALA A 209 -0.15 -7.27 9.18
CA ALA A 209 -0.73 -6.05 8.61
C ALA A 209 -1.43 -5.23 9.70
N TRP A 210 -1.35 -3.90 9.59
CA TRP A 210 -1.96 -2.96 10.52
C TRP A 210 -2.24 -1.61 9.87
N TYR A 211 -3.01 -0.76 10.56
CA TYR A 211 -3.27 0.61 10.15
C TYR A 211 -3.34 1.55 11.34
N HIS A 212 -3.13 2.82 11.10
CA HIS A 212 -3.28 3.89 12.09
C HIS A 212 -3.31 5.27 11.41
N ALA A 213 -3.76 6.27 12.14
CA ALA A 213 -3.53 7.67 11.80
C ALA A 213 -2.12 8.08 12.25
N TYR A 214 -1.43 8.87 11.45
CA TYR A 214 -0.10 9.36 11.79
C TYR A 214 0.13 10.76 11.22
N ASP A 215 0.54 11.69 12.06
CA ASP A 215 0.97 13.07 11.73
C ASP A 215 0.01 13.79 10.76
N GLY A 216 -1.31 13.58 10.92
CA GLY A 216 -2.36 14.15 10.07
C GLY A 216 -2.84 13.23 8.93
N GLY A 217 -2.05 12.25 8.53
CA GLY A 217 -2.38 11.31 7.46
C GLY A 217 -2.89 9.95 7.94
N ARG A 218 -3.00 9.02 7.01
CA ARG A 218 -3.47 7.65 7.22
C ARG A 218 -2.45 6.66 6.68
N VAL A 219 -2.08 5.67 7.47
CA VAL A 219 -1.06 4.69 7.11
C VAL A 219 -1.61 3.28 7.21
N PHE A 220 -1.58 2.56 6.11
CA PHE A 220 -1.82 1.13 6.05
C PHE A 220 -0.50 0.41 5.75
N VAL A 221 -0.23 -0.65 6.48
CA VAL A 221 1.01 -1.41 6.41
C VAL A 221 0.70 -2.88 6.22
N THR A 222 1.39 -3.53 5.29
CA THR A 222 1.39 -4.98 5.14
C THR A 222 2.80 -5.50 4.94
N ALA A 223 3.21 -6.46 5.78
CA ALA A 223 4.47 -7.17 5.67
C ALA A 223 4.44 -8.27 4.59
N LEU A 224 3.23 -8.61 4.11
CA LEU A 224 3.04 -9.59 3.04
C LEU A 224 3.50 -9.04 1.69
N GLY A 225 3.83 -9.94 0.76
CA GLY A 225 4.11 -9.57 -0.63
C GLY A 225 5.54 -9.75 -1.06
N HIS A 226 6.34 -10.62 -0.38
CA HIS A 226 7.67 -11.01 -0.83
C HIS A 226 7.66 -11.73 -2.17
N PRO A 227 6.88 -12.80 -2.39
CA PRO A 227 6.99 -13.55 -3.61
C PRO A 227 6.30 -12.83 -4.79
N PRO A 228 6.90 -12.82 -6.00
CA PRO A 228 6.26 -12.28 -7.20
C PRO A 228 4.86 -12.86 -7.44
N ALA A 229 4.67 -14.14 -7.14
CA ALA A 229 3.39 -14.84 -7.27
C ALA A 229 2.25 -14.25 -6.41
N ALA A 230 2.58 -13.49 -5.34
CA ALA A 230 1.58 -12.78 -4.54
C ALA A 230 0.69 -11.88 -5.39
N TYR A 231 1.26 -11.24 -6.41
CA TYR A 231 0.54 -10.32 -7.28
C TYR A 231 -0.37 -11.02 -8.31
N ASP A 232 -0.34 -12.34 -8.42
CA ASP A 232 -1.29 -13.14 -9.20
C ASP A 232 -2.44 -13.68 -8.33
N ASP A 233 -2.34 -13.57 -7.00
CA ASP A 233 -3.36 -14.04 -6.06
C ASP A 233 -4.46 -12.98 -5.85
N ALA A 234 -5.72 -13.39 -6.07
CA ALA A 234 -6.86 -12.47 -5.98
C ALA A 234 -7.14 -12.01 -4.54
N ALA A 235 -6.91 -12.86 -3.53
CA ALA A 235 -7.11 -12.49 -2.13
C ALA A 235 -6.05 -11.48 -1.69
N TYR A 236 -4.79 -11.66 -2.10
CA TYR A 236 -3.73 -10.69 -1.83
C TYR A 236 -4.01 -9.33 -2.50
N LEU A 237 -4.42 -9.32 -3.77
CA LEU A 237 -4.79 -8.07 -4.46
C LEU A 237 -5.98 -7.39 -3.81
N GLN A 238 -6.97 -8.16 -3.33
CA GLN A 238 -8.10 -7.61 -2.57
C GLN A 238 -7.64 -7.00 -1.24
N HIS A 239 -6.75 -7.67 -0.53
CA HIS A 239 -6.12 -7.14 0.68
C HIS A 239 -5.40 -5.82 0.41
N LEU A 240 -4.58 -5.79 -0.63
CA LEU A 240 -3.81 -4.60 -1.02
C LEU A 240 -4.74 -3.44 -1.41
N TYR A 241 -5.79 -3.73 -2.22
CA TYR A 241 -6.77 -2.72 -2.61
C TYR A 241 -7.55 -2.16 -1.42
N GLY A 242 -8.01 -3.02 -0.51
CA GLY A 242 -8.75 -2.57 0.67
C GLY A 242 -7.93 -1.64 1.57
N GLY A 243 -6.63 -1.93 1.77
CA GLY A 243 -5.71 -1.05 2.47
C GLY A 243 -5.49 0.28 1.74
N LEU A 244 -5.34 0.22 0.41
CA LEU A 244 -5.20 1.39 -0.44
C LEU A 244 -6.46 2.27 -0.42
N TRP A 245 -7.64 1.65 -0.54
CA TRP A 245 -8.93 2.34 -0.44
C TRP A 245 -9.05 3.13 0.86
N TRP A 246 -8.75 2.49 1.99
CA TRP A 246 -8.81 3.16 3.28
C TRP A 246 -7.77 4.29 3.39
N ALA A 247 -6.55 4.06 2.98
CA ALA A 247 -5.51 5.08 3.00
C ALA A 247 -5.89 6.30 2.16
N ALA A 248 -6.46 6.10 0.96
CA ALA A 248 -6.86 7.16 0.06
C ALA A 248 -8.10 7.93 0.55
N THR A 249 -9.09 7.24 1.11
CA THR A 249 -10.42 7.83 1.37
C THR A 249 -10.74 8.06 2.84
N GLY A 250 -10.07 7.37 3.76
CA GLY A 250 -10.41 7.32 5.18
C GLY A 250 -11.73 6.56 5.46
N ARG A 251 -12.32 5.92 4.47
CA ARG A 251 -13.64 5.27 4.58
C ARG A 251 -13.48 3.77 4.83
N GLY A 252 -14.28 3.26 5.76
CA GLY A 252 -14.57 1.82 5.83
C GLY A 252 -15.52 1.41 4.70
N ILE A 253 -15.69 0.10 4.50
CA ILE A 253 -16.80 -0.44 3.72
C ILE A 253 -17.90 -0.73 4.73
N SER A 254 -18.76 0.25 5.02
CA SER A 254 -19.98 -0.01 5.76
C SER A 254 -20.93 -0.77 4.82
N ALA A 255 -21.42 -1.93 5.26
CA ALA A 255 -22.71 -2.37 4.75
C ALA A 255 -23.68 -1.23 5.09
N THR A 256 -24.25 -0.56 4.08
CA THR A 256 -25.38 0.34 4.31
C THR A 256 -26.45 -0.51 4.96
N SER A 257 -26.73 -0.25 6.24
CA SER A 257 -28.00 -0.67 6.82
C SER A 257 -29.08 0.14 6.11
N ASP A 258 -29.75 -0.48 5.16
CA ASP A 258 -31.04 -0.01 4.67
C ASP A 258 -32.09 -0.11 5.78
#